data_12d649e2f3f7a7cf0f73422891b1d79e
#
_entry.id   12d649e2f3f7a7cf0f73422891b1d79e
#
_cell.length_a   1.000
_cell.length_b   1.000
_cell.length_c   1.000
_cell.angle_alpha   90.00
_cell.angle_beta   90.00
_cell.angle_gamma   90.00
#
_symmetry.space_group_name_H-M   'P 1'
#
loop_
_entity.id
_entity.type
_entity.pdbx_description
1 polymer ?
#
loop_
_entity_poly.entity_id
_entity_poly.type
_entity_poly.pdbx_seq_one_letter_code
_entity_poly.pdbx_strand_id
1 'polypeptide(L)'
;ILGITRAAVTIITNEMIDQHILQEVGEEPVNPNAEVQKGRRKILLDINETYKFAIGIYVDEKEISIGLTTLNAAALDKKSITHKADMTPEALAELLGTTLEKMLQNSCLTYENLLGIGVGIMPSAFEMMGGSTTDTGCPTFPVLQKALEDSTRLPVYINSAVTEFAMAGVHYGDLHAKAENQVFLYWDSGSYRAIPVSGNAPILPAGSDDAFVEHICVNPAGARLEGYPKGSVRAELSAAAVAEKIRPVFSEEQTPTLYAALEGDLSRLTPASLLAAAETDTALQPVADETIKQFCVMLHTLYCLYFAEHINLYGFGFTPEHLE
;
A
#
# COMPACT_ATOMS: atom_id res chain seq x y z
N ILE A 1 -24.32 -18.17 -1.32
CA ILE A 1 -25.52 -17.99 -2.15
C ILE A 1 -26.57 -17.38 -1.25
N LEU A 2 -27.17 -16.25 -1.65
CA LEU A 2 -28.00 -15.38 -0.82
C LEU A 2 -29.41 -15.94 -0.48
N GLY A 3 -29.79 -17.11 -0.97
CA GLY A 3 -31.10 -17.74 -0.67
C GLY A 3 -32.34 -16.98 -1.20
N ILE A 4 -32.16 -16.03 -2.13
CA ILE A 4 -33.24 -15.24 -2.73
C ILE A 4 -33.75 -15.88 -4.04
N THR A 5 -35.03 -15.64 -4.35
CA THR A 5 -35.63 -16.16 -5.59
C THR A 5 -35.17 -15.38 -6.83
N ARG A 6 -35.26 -16.00 -8.02
CA ARG A 6 -34.96 -15.32 -9.29
C ARG A 6 -35.79 -14.05 -9.50
N ALA A 7 -37.08 -14.11 -9.12
CA ALA A 7 -37.96 -12.94 -9.20
C ALA A 7 -37.48 -11.79 -8.31
N ALA A 8 -37.05 -12.09 -7.07
CA ALA A 8 -36.51 -11.09 -6.17
C ALA A 8 -35.21 -10.46 -6.73
N VAL A 9 -34.33 -11.28 -7.33
CA VAL A 9 -33.10 -10.77 -7.99
C VAL A 9 -33.49 -9.79 -9.11
N THR A 10 -34.44 -10.14 -9.96
CA THR A 10 -34.88 -9.26 -11.06
C THR A 10 -35.44 -7.94 -10.55
N ILE A 11 -36.25 -7.95 -9.49
CA ILE A 11 -36.81 -6.73 -8.91
C ILE A 11 -35.68 -5.84 -8.37
N ILE A 12 -34.77 -6.41 -7.59
CA ILE A 12 -33.63 -5.67 -6.98
C ILE A 12 -32.73 -5.09 -8.07
N THR A 13 -32.37 -5.87 -9.09
CA THR A 13 -31.50 -5.38 -10.17
C THR A 13 -32.16 -4.28 -10.99
N ASN A 14 -33.45 -4.38 -11.29
CA ASN A 14 -34.18 -3.32 -11.99
C ASN A 14 -34.21 -2.02 -11.16
N GLU A 15 -34.48 -2.13 -9.86
CA GLU A 15 -34.45 -0.98 -8.95
C GLU A 15 -33.05 -0.33 -8.91
N MET A 16 -31.97 -1.14 -8.88
CA MET A 16 -30.60 -0.63 -8.91
C MET A 16 -30.24 0.02 -10.26
N ILE A 17 -30.81 -0.44 -11.37
CA ILE A 17 -30.65 0.19 -12.69
C ILE A 17 -31.42 1.52 -12.73
N ASP A 18 -32.64 1.54 -12.24
CA ASP A 18 -33.46 2.76 -12.16
C ASP A 18 -32.82 3.85 -11.28
N GLN A 19 -32.10 3.43 -10.23
CA GLN A 19 -31.31 4.31 -9.36
C GLN A 19 -29.93 4.64 -9.93
N HIS A 20 -29.60 4.19 -11.13
CA HIS A 20 -28.28 4.36 -11.76
C HIS A 20 -27.09 3.77 -10.98
N ILE A 21 -27.32 2.81 -10.08
CA ILE A 21 -26.27 2.08 -9.36
C ILE A 21 -25.65 1.04 -10.28
N LEU A 22 -26.48 0.36 -11.07
CA LEU A 22 -26.05 -0.60 -12.11
C LEU A 22 -26.33 -0.03 -13.50
N GLN A 23 -25.55 -0.51 -14.46
CA GLN A 23 -25.74 -0.23 -15.89
C GLN A 23 -25.67 -1.53 -16.71
N GLU A 24 -26.39 -1.56 -17.82
CA GLU A 24 -26.26 -2.63 -18.81
C GLU A 24 -25.01 -2.37 -19.67
N VAL A 25 -24.05 -3.33 -19.67
CA VAL A 25 -22.80 -3.22 -20.42
C VAL A 25 -22.77 -4.03 -21.71
N GLY A 26 -23.85 -4.70 -22.02
CA GLY A 26 -24.03 -5.46 -23.27
C GLY A 26 -24.59 -6.87 -23.07
N GLU A 27 -24.54 -7.65 -24.14
CA GLU A 27 -24.97 -9.07 -24.14
C GLU A 27 -23.74 -10.00 -23.98
N GLU A 28 -23.95 -11.16 -23.35
CA GLU A 28 -22.92 -12.20 -23.22
C GLU A 28 -22.32 -12.55 -24.61
N PRO A 29 -20.98 -12.54 -24.78
CA PRO A 29 -20.34 -12.89 -26.03
C PRO A 29 -20.72 -14.30 -26.47
N VAL A 30 -20.97 -14.51 -27.77
CA VAL A 30 -21.25 -15.82 -28.31
C VAL A 30 -19.98 -16.68 -28.25
N ASN A 31 -20.01 -17.75 -27.45
CA ASN A 31 -18.95 -18.74 -27.51
C ASN A 31 -19.14 -19.58 -28.82
N PRO A 32 -18.24 -19.45 -29.80
CA PRO A 32 -18.41 -20.16 -31.10
C PRO A 32 -18.35 -21.69 -30.96
N ASN A 33 -17.90 -22.24 -29.83
CA ASN A 33 -17.79 -23.65 -29.53
C ASN A 33 -18.90 -24.18 -28.60
N ALA A 34 -19.86 -23.35 -28.19
CA ALA A 34 -20.98 -23.78 -27.36
C ALA A 34 -22.15 -24.23 -28.23
N GLU A 35 -22.86 -25.29 -27.82
CA GLU A 35 -24.13 -25.68 -28.42
C GLU A 35 -25.09 -24.47 -28.45
N VAL A 36 -25.77 -24.27 -29.58
CA VAL A 36 -26.69 -23.16 -29.80
C VAL A 36 -27.75 -23.13 -28.69
N GLN A 37 -27.57 -22.34 -27.66
CA GLN A 37 -28.61 -22.13 -26.66
C GLN A 37 -29.78 -21.39 -27.28
N LYS A 38 -30.93 -22.07 -27.41
CA LYS A 38 -32.19 -21.42 -27.77
C LYS A 38 -32.68 -20.59 -26.58
N GLY A 39 -32.61 -19.27 -26.69
CA GLY A 39 -33.11 -18.35 -25.66
C GLY A 39 -32.65 -16.93 -25.91
N ARG A 40 -33.23 -16.00 -25.13
CA ARG A 40 -32.75 -14.59 -25.09
C ARG A 40 -31.35 -14.58 -24.48
N ARG A 41 -30.42 -13.84 -25.08
CA ARG A 41 -29.07 -13.65 -24.54
C ARG A 41 -29.12 -13.02 -23.17
N LYS A 42 -28.17 -13.37 -22.33
CA LYS A 42 -28.03 -12.74 -21.01
C LYS A 42 -27.50 -11.33 -21.20
N ILE A 43 -28.12 -10.39 -20.52
CA ILE A 43 -27.64 -9.01 -20.42
C ILE A 43 -26.62 -8.99 -19.29
N LEU A 44 -25.46 -8.42 -19.56
CA LEU A 44 -24.40 -8.23 -18.57
C LEU A 44 -24.66 -6.90 -17.87
N LEU A 45 -24.59 -6.93 -16.55
CA LEU A 45 -24.72 -5.77 -15.69
C LEU A 45 -23.36 -5.48 -15.04
N ASP A 46 -23.06 -4.20 -14.88
CA ASP A 46 -21.90 -3.74 -14.15
C ASP A 46 -22.27 -2.57 -13.25
N ILE A 47 -21.41 -2.24 -12.30
CA ILE A 47 -21.57 -1.07 -11.45
C ILE A 47 -21.39 0.17 -12.33
N ASN A 48 -22.30 1.16 -12.17
CA ASN A 48 -22.09 2.46 -12.78
C ASN A 48 -20.97 3.19 -12.03
N GLU A 49 -19.80 3.25 -12.63
CA GLU A 49 -18.57 3.80 -12.03
C GLU A 49 -18.70 5.27 -11.60
N THR A 50 -19.64 6.00 -12.21
CA THR A 50 -19.90 7.42 -11.92
C THR A 50 -21.13 7.64 -11.04
N TYR A 51 -21.73 6.57 -10.48
CA TYR A 51 -22.87 6.68 -9.56
C TYR A 51 -22.51 7.51 -8.32
N LYS A 52 -21.35 7.28 -7.79
CA LYS A 52 -20.74 8.03 -6.68
C LYS A 52 -19.23 8.10 -6.90
N PHE A 53 -18.58 8.94 -6.13
CA PHE A 53 -17.13 9.14 -6.16
C PHE A 53 -16.55 8.93 -4.76
N ALA A 54 -15.26 8.72 -4.68
CA ALA A 54 -14.54 8.60 -3.43
C ALA A 54 -13.34 9.55 -3.41
N ILE A 55 -12.94 9.95 -2.21
CA ILE A 55 -11.71 10.69 -1.98
C ILE A 55 -10.70 9.75 -1.34
N GLY A 56 -9.53 9.63 -1.96
CA GLY A 56 -8.36 8.99 -1.38
C GLY A 56 -7.33 10.04 -0.96
N ILE A 57 -6.81 9.93 0.25
CA ILE A 57 -5.80 10.83 0.80
C ILE A 57 -4.61 9.97 1.25
N TYR A 58 -3.43 10.32 0.78
CA TYR A 58 -2.17 9.74 1.22
C TYR A 58 -1.35 10.79 1.96
N VAL A 59 -0.78 10.41 3.10
CA VAL A 59 0.02 11.29 3.94
C VAL A 59 1.35 10.64 4.30
N ASP A 60 2.44 11.28 3.97
CA ASP A 60 3.78 10.95 4.47
C ASP A 60 4.43 12.14 5.17
N GLU A 61 5.72 12.05 5.53
CA GLU A 61 6.45 13.11 6.22
C GLU A 61 6.55 14.43 5.46
N LYS A 62 6.42 14.42 4.14
CA LYS A 62 6.73 15.56 3.27
C LYS A 62 5.57 15.96 2.38
N GLU A 63 4.74 14.98 2.00
CA GLU A 63 3.74 15.16 0.97
C GLU A 63 2.37 14.64 1.43
N ILE A 64 1.34 15.35 1.00
CA ILE A 64 -0.05 14.90 1.05
C ILE A 64 -0.54 14.82 -0.38
N SER A 65 -0.94 13.62 -0.79
CA SER A 65 -1.59 13.43 -2.09
C SER A 65 -3.09 13.20 -1.89
N ILE A 66 -3.91 13.93 -2.64
CA ILE A 66 -5.38 13.84 -2.60
C ILE A 66 -5.85 13.44 -3.99
N GLY A 67 -6.64 12.39 -4.09
CA GLY A 67 -7.25 11.90 -5.32
C GLY A 67 -8.77 11.88 -5.24
N LEU A 68 -9.43 12.40 -6.25
CA LEU A 68 -10.86 12.20 -6.51
C LEU A 68 -10.99 11.07 -7.52
N THR A 69 -11.74 10.02 -7.17
CA THR A 69 -11.84 8.80 -7.99
C THR A 69 -13.27 8.38 -8.24
N THR A 70 -13.48 7.68 -9.33
CA THR A 70 -14.70 6.89 -9.59
C THR A 70 -14.71 5.61 -8.74
N LEU A 71 -15.80 4.82 -8.78
CA LEU A 71 -15.93 3.59 -8.00
C LEU A 71 -14.97 2.47 -8.44
N ASN A 72 -14.45 2.51 -9.65
CA ASN A 72 -13.42 1.60 -10.14
C ASN A 72 -11.98 2.11 -9.93
N ALA A 73 -11.82 3.13 -9.06
CA ALA A 73 -10.55 3.77 -8.72
C ALA A 73 -9.87 4.55 -9.88
N ALA A 74 -10.59 4.85 -10.98
CA ALA A 74 -10.06 5.75 -12.00
C ALA A 74 -9.96 7.19 -11.44
N ALA A 75 -8.76 7.77 -11.50
CA ALA A 75 -8.51 9.11 -10.98
C ALA A 75 -9.12 10.17 -11.92
N LEU A 76 -9.95 11.05 -11.38
CA LEU A 76 -10.54 12.20 -12.08
C LEU A 76 -9.73 13.47 -11.88
N ASP A 77 -9.25 13.70 -10.65
CA ASP A 77 -8.38 14.81 -10.29
C ASP A 77 -7.40 14.35 -9.22
N LYS A 78 -6.20 14.91 -9.22
CA LYS A 78 -5.15 14.64 -8.23
C LYS A 78 -4.47 15.94 -7.84
N LYS A 79 -4.24 16.13 -6.55
CA LYS A 79 -3.46 17.22 -5.97
C LYS A 79 -2.39 16.65 -5.06
N SER A 80 -1.17 17.18 -5.18
CA SER A 80 -0.08 16.93 -4.24
C SER A 80 0.29 18.22 -3.56
N ILE A 81 0.47 18.17 -2.26
CA ILE A 81 0.76 19.30 -1.39
C ILE A 81 1.98 18.95 -0.54
N THR A 82 3.03 19.73 -0.67
CA THR A 82 4.17 19.63 0.25
C THR A 82 3.79 20.31 1.57
N HIS A 83 3.90 19.60 2.67
CA HIS A 83 3.57 20.14 4.01
C HIS A 83 4.82 20.27 4.87
N LYS A 84 4.70 21.02 5.97
CA LYS A 84 5.75 21.15 6.96
C LYS A 84 5.65 20.04 8.00
N ALA A 85 6.79 19.63 8.55
CA ALA A 85 6.88 18.57 9.56
C ALA A 85 6.16 18.87 10.89
N ASP A 86 5.72 20.12 11.11
CA ASP A 86 5.02 20.57 12.32
C ASP A 86 3.49 20.74 12.12
N MET A 87 2.94 20.18 11.06
CA MET A 87 1.50 20.26 10.77
C MET A 87 0.70 19.45 11.80
N THR A 88 -0.26 20.09 12.46
CA THR A 88 -1.17 19.43 13.39
C THR A 88 -2.32 18.72 12.64
N PRO A 89 -2.97 17.71 13.25
CA PRO A 89 -4.14 17.06 12.64
C PRO A 89 -5.27 18.03 12.27
N GLU A 90 -5.51 19.08 13.06
CA GLU A 90 -6.52 20.09 12.80
C GLU A 90 -6.14 20.97 11.59
N ALA A 91 -4.88 21.41 11.52
CA ALA A 91 -4.38 22.19 10.38
C ALA A 91 -4.42 21.35 9.09
N LEU A 92 -4.12 20.05 9.18
CA LEU A 92 -4.27 19.13 8.08
C LEU A 92 -5.73 19.02 7.63
N ALA A 93 -6.68 18.85 8.57
CA ALA A 93 -8.09 18.75 8.23
C ALA A 93 -8.61 20.04 7.55
N GLU A 94 -8.20 21.21 7.98
CA GLU A 94 -8.55 22.50 7.36
C GLU A 94 -7.98 22.59 5.93
N LEU A 95 -6.71 22.23 5.75
CA LEU A 95 -6.06 22.20 4.44
C LEU A 95 -6.76 21.24 3.47
N LEU A 96 -7.08 20.04 3.96
CA LEU A 96 -7.80 19.02 3.20
C LEU A 96 -9.20 19.52 2.81
N GLY A 97 -9.97 20.07 3.76
CA GLY A 97 -11.29 20.62 3.49
C GLY A 97 -11.28 21.68 2.39
N THR A 98 -10.38 22.66 2.50
CA THR A 98 -10.21 23.72 1.48
C THR A 98 -9.81 23.16 0.11
N THR A 99 -8.97 22.14 0.09
CA THR A 99 -8.49 21.53 -1.17
C THR A 99 -9.60 20.70 -1.81
N LEU A 100 -10.35 19.92 -1.02
CA LEU A 100 -11.49 19.13 -1.48
C LEU A 100 -12.59 20.01 -2.10
N GLU A 101 -12.93 21.13 -1.46
CA GLU A 101 -13.91 22.06 -2.02
C GLU A 101 -13.51 22.55 -3.42
N LYS A 102 -12.24 22.90 -3.62
CA LYS A 102 -11.72 23.33 -4.94
C LYS A 102 -11.77 22.20 -5.96
N MET A 103 -11.39 20.97 -5.56
CA MET A 103 -11.43 19.81 -6.45
C MET A 103 -12.86 19.49 -6.89
N LEU A 104 -13.81 19.51 -5.96
CA LEU A 104 -15.23 19.26 -6.24
C LEU A 104 -15.81 20.34 -7.17
N GLN A 105 -15.50 21.62 -6.92
CA GLN A 105 -15.94 22.72 -7.80
C GLN A 105 -15.39 22.56 -9.22
N ASN A 106 -14.11 22.23 -9.38
CA ASN A 106 -13.49 22.00 -10.68
C ASN A 106 -14.11 20.83 -11.44
N SER A 107 -14.56 19.80 -10.72
CA SER A 107 -15.19 18.61 -11.28
C SER A 107 -16.72 18.72 -11.42
N CYS A 108 -17.31 19.87 -11.10
CA CYS A 108 -18.77 20.09 -11.05
C CYS A 108 -19.50 19.11 -10.13
N LEU A 109 -18.85 18.71 -9.03
CA LEU A 109 -19.39 17.79 -8.01
C LEU A 109 -19.62 18.51 -6.69
N THR A 110 -20.41 17.87 -5.83
CA THR A 110 -20.68 18.30 -4.45
C THR A 110 -20.36 17.17 -3.49
N TYR A 111 -20.34 17.43 -2.19
CA TYR A 111 -20.19 16.39 -1.16
C TYR A 111 -21.26 15.29 -1.25
N GLU A 112 -22.46 15.61 -1.73
CA GLU A 112 -23.54 14.63 -1.94
C GLU A 112 -23.21 13.56 -2.99
N ASN A 113 -22.28 13.85 -3.90
CA ASN A 113 -21.80 12.90 -4.90
C ASN A 113 -20.76 11.93 -4.33
N LEU A 114 -20.24 12.15 -3.12
CA LEU A 114 -19.18 11.33 -2.54
C LEU A 114 -19.75 10.22 -1.65
N LEU A 115 -19.10 9.06 -1.64
CA LEU A 115 -19.33 7.97 -0.69
C LEU A 115 -18.65 8.20 0.65
N GLY A 116 -17.43 8.74 0.61
CA GLY A 116 -16.61 8.94 1.79
C GLY A 116 -15.16 9.29 1.46
N ILE A 117 -14.35 9.33 2.51
CA ILE A 117 -12.94 9.67 2.46
C ILE A 117 -12.13 8.53 3.05
N GLY A 118 -11.18 7.97 2.27
CA GLY A 118 -10.17 7.05 2.74
C GLY A 118 -8.85 7.78 2.95
N VAL A 119 -8.19 7.59 4.09
CA VAL A 119 -6.89 8.22 4.40
C VAL A 119 -5.88 7.12 4.72
N GLY A 120 -4.84 7.03 3.91
CA GLY A 120 -3.67 6.20 4.17
C GLY A 120 -2.55 7.04 4.76
N ILE A 121 -2.10 6.72 5.98
CA ILE A 121 -1.02 7.43 6.66
C ILE A 121 0.20 6.51 6.69
N MET A 122 1.34 7.01 6.19
CA MET A 122 2.60 6.29 6.28
C MET A 122 3.07 6.21 7.74
N PRO A 123 3.69 5.09 8.17
CA PRO A 123 4.21 4.95 9.52
C PRO A 123 5.13 6.09 9.97
N SER A 124 5.91 6.65 9.06
CA SER A 124 6.77 7.81 9.28
C SER A 124 6.01 9.09 9.68
N ALA A 125 4.72 9.20 9.30
CA ALA A 125 3.86 10.34 9.61
C ALA A 125 2.92 10.09 10.81
N PHE A 126 2.94 8.91 11.46
CA PHE A 126 1.99 8.55 12.51
C PHE A 126 1.99 9.51 13.70
N GLU A 127 3.16 9.81 14.26
CA GLU A 127 3.27 10.73 15.42
C GLU A 127 2.82 12.15 15.05
N MET A 128 3.24 12.62 13.89
CA MET A 128 2.88 13.94 13.37
C MET A 128 1.35 14.09 13.23
N MET A 129 0.67 13.02 12.82
CA MET A 129 -0.78 13.01 12.64
C MET A 129 -1.56 12.69 13.92
N GLY A 130 -0.92 12.75 15.08
CA GLY A 130 -1.58 12.47 16.36
C GLY A 130 -2.03 11.00 16.48
N GLY A 131 -1.29 10.10 15.83
CA GLY A 131 -1.55 8.66 15.89
C GLY A 131 -1.39 8.13 17.31
N SER A 132 -2.29 7.24 17.69
CA SER A 132 -2.20 6.42 18.89
C SER A 132 -2.45 4.97 18.54
N THR A 133 -1.93 4.07 19.36
CA THR A 133 -2.20 2.64 19.20
C THR A 133 -3.31 2.20 20.13
N THR A 134 -4.23 1.38 19.63
CA THR A 134 -5.23 0.70 20.46
C THR A 134 -4.58 -0.39 21.30
N ASP A 135 -5.30 -0.94 22.29
CA ASP A 135 -4.87 -2.12 23.06
C ASP A 135 -4.58 -3.33 22.16
N THR A 136 -5.10 -3.35 20.96
CA THR A 136 -4.86 -4.39 19.93
C THR A 136 -3.71 -4.08 18.99
N GLY A 137 -2.97 -2.98 19.19
CA GLY A 137 -1.84 -2.56 18.36
C GLY A 137 -2.19 -1.83 17.07
N CYS A 138 -3.49 -1.68 16.75
CA CYS A 138 -3.90 -0.96 15.53
C CYS A 138 -3.72 0.55 15.68
N PRO A 139 -3.15 1.24 14.68
CA PRO A 139 -3.05 2.70 14.70
C PRO A 139 -4.44 3.34 14.57
N THR A 140 -4.65 4.43 15.33
CA THR A 140 -5.88 5.23 15.29
C THR A 140 -5.54 6.71 15.26
N PHE A 141 -6.40 7.49 14.62
CA PHE A 141 -6.22 8.93 14.42
C PHE A 141 -7.52 9.68 14.76
N PRO A 142 -7.99 9.61 16.02
CA PRO A 142 -9.33 10.09 16.39
C PRO A 142 -9.51 11.58 16.17
N VAL A 143 -8.48 12.40 16.37
CA VAL A 143 -8.54 13.85 16.16
C VAL A 143 -8.71 14.19 14.69
N LEU A 144 -7.87 13.62 13.82
CA LEU A 144 -7.92 13.84 12.38
C LEU A 144 -9.24 13.31 11.80
N GLN A 145 -9.65 12.10 12.18
CA GLN A 145 -10.91 11.51 11.71
C GLN A 145 -12.09 12.40 12.03
N LYS A 146 -12.21 12.80 13.30
CA LYS A 146 -13.31 13.67 13.75
C LYS A 146 -13.30 15.02 13.03
N ALA A 147 -12.15 15.65 12.88
CA ALA A 147 -12.05 16.95 12.21
C ALA A 147 -12.49 16.87 10.74
N LEU A 148 -12.13 15.81 10.03
CA LEU A 148 -12.56 15.59 8.65
C LEU A 148 -14.07 15.26 8.57
N GLU A 149 -14.60 14.41 9.43
CA GLU A 149 -16.02 14.10 9.49
C GLU A 149 -16.88 15.35 9.82
N ASP A 150 -16.41 16.16 10.77
CA ASP A 150 -17.12 17.40 11.14
C ASP A 150 -17.15 18.44 10.01
N SER A 151 -16.07 18.55 9.23
CA SER A 151 -15.97 19.50 8.12
C SER A 151 -16.72 19.06 6.86
N THR A 152 -16.69 17.77 6.54
CA THR A 152 -17.21 17.24 5.27
C THR A 152 -18.58 16.59 5.38
N ARG A 153 -18.98 16.17 6.57
CA ARG A 153 -20.19 15.35 6.84
C ARG A 153 -20.15 13.99 6.13
N LEU A 154 -18.98 13.52 5.72
CA LEU A 154 -18.77 12.23 5.08
C LEU A 154 -18.17 11.24 6.07
N PRO A 155 -18.41 9.93 5.89
CA PRO A 155 -17.67 8.92 6.62
C PRO A 155 -16.19 8.97 6.25
N VAL A 156 -15.31 8.89 7.25
CA VAL A 156 -13.85 8.93 7.09
C VAL A 156 -13.25 7.64 7.65
N TYR A 157 -12.43 6.98 6.84
CA TYR A 157 -11.69 5.77 7.21
C TYR A 157 -10.20 6.05 7.14
N ILE A 158 -9.48 5.80 8.22
CA ILE A 158 -8.03 6.06 8.30
C ILE A 158 -7.31 4.77 8.67
N ASN A 159 -6.31 4.40 7.87
CA ASN A 159 -5.49 3.21 8.07
C ASN A 159 -4.01 3.49 7.78
N SER A 160 -3.15 2.46 8.00
CA SER A 160 -1.80 2.44 7.44
C SER A 160 -1.84 2.50 5.91
N ALA A 161 -1.09 3.41 5.31
CA ALA A 161 -0.98 3.51 3.85
C ALA A 161 -0.44 2.21 3.23
N VAL A 162 0.41 1.47 3.94
CA VAL A 162 0.97 0.19 3.46
C VAL A 162 -0.14 -0.85 3.32
N THR A 163 -1.06 -0.93 4.29
CA THR A 163 -2.24 -1.81 4.21
C THR A 163 -3.13 -1.42 3.03
N GLU A 164 -3.38 -0.12 2.85
CA GLU A 164 -4.22 0.36 1.74
C GLU A 164 -3.57 0.10 0.38
N PHE A 165 -2.25 0.22 0.23
CA PHE A 165 -1.54 -0.16 -0.99
C PHE A 165 -1.65 -1.65 -1.30
N ALA A 166 -1.50 -2.51 -0.28
CA ALA A 166 -1.70 -3.94 -0.46
C ALA A 166 -3.12 -4.27 -0.93
N MET A 167 -4.12 -3.66 -0.29
CA MET A 167 -5.53 -3.89 -0.66
C MET A 167 -5.88 -3.31 -2.03
N ALA A 168 -5.31 -2.16 -2.41
CA ALA A 168 -5.47 -1.60 -3.75
C ALA A 168 -4.87 -2.54 -4.81
N GLY A 169 -3.72 -3.15 -4.55
CA GLY A 169 -3.11 -4.16 -5.42
C GLY A 169 -4.00 -5.38 -5.63
N VAL A 170 -4.71 -5.83 -4.59
CA VAL A 170 -5.65 -6.96 -4.65
C VAL A 170 -6.92 -6.60 -5.43
N HIS A 171 -7.49 -5.41 -5.19
CA HIS A 171 -8.81 -5.07 -5.73
C HIS A 171 -8.76 -4.45 -7.13
N TYR A 172 -7.69 -3.72 -7.46
CA TYR A 172 -7.59 -2.92 -8.68
C TYR A 172 -6.34 -3.23 -9.51
N GLY A 173 -5.40 -4.02 -8.97
CA GLY A 173 -4.19 -4.40 -9.68
C GLY A 173 -4.40 -5.59 -10.61
N ASP A 174 -3.55 -5.71 -11.63
CA ASP A 174 -3.45 -6.91 -12.48
C ASP A 174 -2.76 -8.08 -11.75
N LEU A 175 -2.32 -7.84 -10.52
CA LEU A 175 -1.52 -8.76 -9.75
C LEU A 175 -2.35 -9.96 -9.29
N HIS A 176 -2.22 -11.05 -10.01
CA HIS A 176 -2.61 -12.40 -9.58
C HIS A 176 -3.98 -12.49 -8.88
N ALA A 177 -5.01 -11.87 -9.47
CA ALA A 177 -6.39 -11.85 -8.96
C ALA A 177 -6.98 -13.23 -8.60
N LYS A 178 -6.22 -14.31 -8.76
CA LYS A 178 -6.57 -15.70 -8.44
C LYS A 178 -5.74 -16.29 -7.30
N ALA A 179 -4.72 -15.61 -6.81
CA ALA A 179 -3.93 -16.14 -5.71
C ALA A 179 -4.74 -16.09 -4.41
N GLU A 180 -4.85 -17.23 -3.72
CA GLU A 180 -5.57 -17.29 -2.46
C GLU A 180 -4.79 -16.63 -1.33
N ASN A 181 -3.46 -16.79 -1.31
CA ASN A 181 -2.57 -16.23 -0.29
C ASN A 181 -1.43 -15.45 -0.90
N GLN A 182 -1.27 -14.21 -0.47
CA GLN A 182 -0.21 -13.30 -0.93
C GLN A 182 0.42 -12.57 0.25
N VAL A 183 1.66 -12.12 0.09
CA VAL A 183 2.31 -11.19 1.01
C VAL A 183 2.75 -9.96 0.24
N PHE A 184 2.35 -8.79 0.70
CA PHE A 184 2.89 -7.52 0.24
C PHE A 184 4.01 -7.13 1.19
N LEU A 185 5.22 -7.04 0.67
CA LEU A 185 6.40 -6.62 1.41
C LEU A 185 6.81 -5.23 0.92
N TYR A 186 6.76 -4.28 1.82
CA TYR A 186 7.07 -2.88 1.56
C TYR A 186 8.36 -2.48 2.30
N TRP A 187 9.24 -1.78 1.61
CA TRP A 187 10.42 -1.16 2.18
C TRP A 187 10.22 0.36 2.23
N ASP A 188 10.20 0.92 3.43
CA ASP A 188 10.00 2.34 3.67
C ASP A 188 11.12 2.92 4.53
N SER A 189 11.85 3.89 3.97
CA SER A 189 12.88 4.67 4.69
C SER A 189 13.84 3.80 5.53
N GLY A 190 14.16 2.60 5.03
CA GLY A 190 15.05 1.64 5.69
C GLY A 190 14.36 0.68 6.66
N SER A 191 13.05 0.66 6.69
CA SER A 191 12.21 -0.27 7.47
C SER A 191 11.45 -1.21 6.55
N TYR A 192 11.10 -2.40 7.07
CA TYR A 192 10.29 -3.37 6.37
C TYR A 192 8.88 -3.42 6.93
N ARG A 193 7.90 -3.52 6.04
CA ARG A 193 6.49 -3.69 6.38
C ARG A 193 5.94 -4.86 5.58
N ALA A 194 5.09 -5.68 6.17
CA ALA A 194 4.51 -6.80 5.48
C ALA A 194 3.01 -6.90 5.76
N ILE A 195 2.23 -7.06 4.70
CA ILE A 195 0.79 -7.29 4.77
C ILE A 195 0.49 -8.64 4.13
N PRO A 196 0.31 -9.69 4.93
CA PRO A 196 -0.24 -10.95 4.43
C PRO A 196 -1.73 -10.77 4.09
N VAL A 197 -2.14 -11.32 2.96
CA VAL A 197 -3.52 -11.26 2.48
C VAL A 197 -4.00 -12.67 2.16
N SER A 198 -5.19 -13.03 2.60
CA SER A 198 -5.87 -14.25 2.18
C SER A 198 -7.21 -13.91 1.54
N GLY A 199 -7.39 -14.36 0.31
CA GLY A 199 -8.51 -13.90 -0.52
C GLY A 199 -8.47 -12.38 -0.69
N ASN A 200 -9.50 -11.71 -0.20
CA ASN A 200 -9.65 -10.24 -0.33
C ASN A 200 -9.45 -9.48 1.01
N ALA A 201 -8.81 -10.08 1.99
CA ALA A 201 -8.66 -9.48 3.31
C ALA A 201 -7.23 -9.59 3.86
N PRO A 202 -6.70 -8.55 4.54
CA PRO A 202 -5.44 -8.64 5.23
C PRO A 202 -5.55 -9.58 6.43
N ILE A 203 -4.50 -10.37 6.69
CA ILE A 203 -4.41 -11.31 7.81
C ILE A 203 -3.32 -10.84 8.78
N LEU A 204 -3.49 -9.69 9.38
CA LEU A 204 -2.59 -9.28 10.46
C LEU A 204 -3.04 -9.95 11.76
N PRO A 205 -2.12 -10.57 12.53
CA PRO A 205 -2.43 -11.10 13.85
C PRO A 205 -2.98 -10.01 14.76
N ALA A 206 -3.94 -10.35 15.62
CA ALA A 206 -4.47 -9.42 16.61
C ALA A 206 -3.34 -8.86 17.49
N GLY A 207 -3.27 -7.53 17.61
CA GLY A 207 -2.22 -6.84 18.35
C GLY A 207 -0.88 -6.70 17.63
N SER A 208 -0.79 -7.08 16.35
CA SER A 208 0.37 -6.79 15.50
C SER A 208 0.06 -5.68 14.51
N ASP A 209 1.11 -4.95 14.14
CA ASP A 209 1.10 -3.99 13.05
C ASP A 209 1.81 -4.57 11.81
N ASP A 210 1.90 -3.79 10.74
CA ASP A 210 2.59 -4.16 9.51
C ASP A 210 4.13 -4.26 9.67
N ALA A 211 4.68 -3.87 10.82
CA ALA A 211 6.10 -3.96 11.16
C ALA A 211 6.51 -5.31 11.79
N PHE A 212 5.59 -6.25 12.03
CA PHE A 212 5.91 -7.54 12.65
C PHE A 212 7.09 -8.26 11.96
N VAL A 213 7.26 -8.06 10.65
CA VAL A 213 8.34 -8.64 9.86
C VAL A 213 9.72 -8.25 10.37
N GLU A 214 9.87 -7.08 10.98
CA GLU A 214 11.13 -6.60 11.54
C GLU A 214 11.61 -7.42 12.75
N HIS A 215 10.72 -8.16 13.39
CA HIS A 215 11.04 -9.07 14.51
C HIS A 215 11.48 -10.47 14.07
N ILE A 216 11.35 -10.82 12.78
CA ILE A 216 11.82 -12.12 12.28
C ILE A 216 13.33 -12.21 12.43
N CYS A 217 13.81 -13.30 13.07
CA CYS A 217 15.24 -13.58 13.21
C CYS A 217 15.79 -14.16 11.90
N VAL A 218 16.67 -13.42 11.23
CA VAL A 218 17.35 -13.82 9.97
C VAL A 218 18.82 -14.23 10.19
N ASN A 219 19.38 -13.88 11.36
CA ASN A 219 20.75 -14.25 11.74
C ASN A 219 20.86 -14.47 13.26
N PRO A 220 20.68 -15.69 13.78
CA PRO A 220 20.73 -15.97 15.22
C PRO A 220 22.07 -15.56 15.89
N ALA A 221 23.17 -15.50 15.13
CA ALA A 221 24.47 -15.04 15.61
C ALA A 221 24.69 -13.53 15.46
N GLY A 222 23.77 -12.81 14.81
CA GLY A 222 23.90 -11.43 14.36
C GLY A 222 23.84 -10.35 15.45
N ALA A 223 23.55 -9.13 15.03
CA ALA A 223 23.57 -7.95 15.87
C ALA A 223 22.43 -7.95 16.93
N ARG A 224 22.67 -7.20 18.02
CA ARG A 224 21.64 -6.90 19.02
C ARG A 224 21.17 -5.46 18.81
N LEU A 225 19.87 -5.28 18.78
CA LEU A 225 19.23 -3.99 18.77
C LEU A 225 18.17 -3.98 19.89
N GLU A 226 18.12 -2.89 20.66
CA GLU A 226 17.16 -2.72 21.74
C GLU A 226 15.72 -2.75 21.19
N GLY A 227 14.83 -3.45 21.87
CA GLY A 227 13.43 -3.63 21.43
C GLY A 227 13.21 -4.73 20.39
N TYR A 228 14.28 -5.34 19.85
CA TYR A 228 14.18 -6.36 18.81
C TYR A 228 14.93 -7.64 19.16
N PRO A 229 14.48 -8.82 18.65
CA PRO A 229 15.24 -10.06 18.79
C PRO A 229 16.63 -9.92 18.20
N LYS A 230 17.61 -10.62 18.81
CA LYS A 230 18.97 -10.68 18.28
C LYS A 230 18.96 -11.22 16.85
N GLY A 231 19.66 -10.54 15.92
CA GLY A 231 19.73 -10.94 14.52
C GLY A 231 18.40 -10.85 13.77
N SER A 232 17.51 -9.98 14.23
CA SER A 232 16.23 -9.70 13.57
C SER A 232 16.42 -8.94 12.25
N VAL A 233 15.38 -8.92 11.42
CA VAL A 233 15.33 -8.12 10.19
C VAL A 233 15.71 -6.66 10.48
N ARG A 234 15.16 -6.07 11.56
CA ARG A 234 15.50 -4.69 11.94
C ARG A 234 16.97 -4.49 12.25
N ALA A 235 17.57 -5.43 12.98
CA ALA A 235 18.96 -5.36 13.39
C ALA A 235 19.97 -5.67 12.27
N GLU A 236 19.55 -6.39 11.23
CA GLU A 236 20.44 -6.89 10.17
C GLU A 236 20.22 -6.22 8.81
N LEU A 237 18.95 -5.93 8.46
CA LEU A 237 18.55 -5.53 7.11
C LEU A 237 18.02 -4.09 7.03
N SER A 238 17.84 -3.38 8.16
CA SER A 238 17.48 -1.96 8.07
C SER A 238 18.57 -1.18 7.33
N ALA A 239 18.20 -0.07 6.65
CA ALA A 239 19.19 0.75 5.92
C ALA A 239 20.32 1.20 6.83
N ALA A 240 20.03 1.56 8.10
CA ALA A 240 21.04 1.92 9.08
C ALA A 240 21.98 0.75 9.41
N ALA A 241 21.45 -0.47 9.61
CA ALA A 241 22.25 -1.65 9.90
C ALA A 241 23.17 -2.02 8.74
N VAL A 242 22.67 -1.97 7.49
CA VAL A 242 23.46 -2.23 6.30
C VAL A 242 24.51 -1.13 6.07
N ALA A 243 24.13 0.14 6.27
CA ALA A 243 25.06 1.26 6.18
C ALA A 243 26.23 1.12 7.16
N GLU A 244 25.99 0.67 8.41
CA GLU A 244 27.08 0.41 9.37
C GLU A 244 28.02 -0.71 8.91
N LYS A 245 27.52 -1.76 8.24
CA LYS A 245 28.35 -2.82 7.66
C LYS A 245 29.21 -2.32 6.49
N ILE A 246 28.71 -1.36 5.71
CA ILE A 246 29.39 -0.76 4.57
C ILE A 246 30.36 0.34 4.99
N ARG A 247 30.11 1.07 6.08
CA ARG A 247 30.88 2.23 6.55
C ARG A 247 32.41 2.06 6.51
N PRO A 248 32.98 0.90 6.90
CA PRO A 248 34.45 0.73 6.86
C PRO A 248 35.07 0.78 5.47
N VAL A 249 34.29 0.48 4.43
CA VAL A 249 34.76 0.44 3.04
C VAL A 249 34.18 1.55 2.17
N PHE A 250 33.27 2.38 2.73
CA PHE A 250 32.62 3.43 1.98
C PHE A 250 33.54 4.62 1.72
N SER A 251 34.09 4.69 0.54
CA SER A 251 34.93 5.79 0.08
C SER A 251 34.98 5.87 -1.45
N GLU A 252 35.39 7.02 -1.95
CA GLU A 252 35.60 7.23 -3.40
C GLU A 252 36.62 6.24 -4.01
N GLU A 253 37.55 5.75 -3.20
CA GLU A 253 38.60 4.81 -3.66
C GLU A 253 38.14 3.34 -3.66
N GLN A 254 37.41 2.91 -2.60
CA GLN A 254 37.08 1.49 -2.40
C GLN A 254 35.71 1.12 -2.96
N THR A 255 34.77 2.07 -2.99
CA THR A 255 33.38 1.88 -3.46
C THR A 255 32.96 3.03 -4.35
N PRO A 256 33.68 3.31 -5.45
CA PRO A 256 33.43 4.49 -6.29
C PRO A 256 32.03 4.56 -6.86
N THR A 257 31.46 3.42 -7.26
CA THR A 257 30.11 3.37 -7.84
C THR A 257 29.04 3.70 -6.81
N LEU A 258 29.09 3.09 -5.61
CA LEU A 258 28.17 3.40 -4.54
C LEU A 258 28.36 4.84 -4.04
N TYR A 259 29.61 5.28 -3.86
CA TYR A 259 29.93 6.61 -3.38
C TYR A 259 29.34 7.69 -4.30
N ALA A 260 29.49 7.53 -5.62
CA ALA A 260 28.92 8.45 -6.60
C ALA A 260 27.39 8.39 -6.63
N ALA A 261 26.79 7.19 -6.57
CA ALA A 261 25.34 7.00 -6.58
C ALA A 261 24.64 7.65 -5.37
N LEU A 262 25.31 7.62 -4.20
CA LEU A 262 24.79 8.21 -2.97
C LEU A 262 25.29 9.66 -2.74
N GLU A 263 26.05 10.24 -3.66
CA GLU A 263 26.68 11.56 -3.51
C GLU A 263 27.47 11.71 -2.20
N GLY A 264 28.13 10.60 -1.76
CA GLY A 264 28.90 10.54 -0.52
C GLY A 264 28.07 10.43 0.77
N ASP A 265 26.75 10.29 0.68
CA ASP A 265 25.85 10.23 1.84
C ASP A 265 25.21 8.85 2.01
N LEU A 266 25.73 8.05 2.96
CA LEU A 266 25.21 6.72 3.29
C LEU A 266 23.75 6.70 3.77
N SER A 267 23.20 7.82 4.23
CA SER A 267 21.78 7.87 4.64
C SER A 267 20.82 7.67 3.47
N ARG A 268 21.30 7.83 2.24
CA ARG A 268 20.56 7.62 0.98
C ARG A 268 20.61 6.16 0.48
N LEU A 269 21.22 5.25 1.24
CA LEU A 269 21.36 3.85 0.87
C LEU A 269 19.99 3.18 0.66
N THR A 270 19.85 2.50 -0.47
CA THR A 270 18.69 1.65 -0.80
C THR A 270 19.15 0.24 -1.14
N PRO A 271 18.29 -0.79 -1.06
CA PRO A 271 18.63 -2.13 -1.52
C PRO A 271 19.09 -2.15 -2.98
N ALA A 272 18.43 -1.41 -3.85
CA ALA A 272 18.78 -1.32 -5.28
C ALA A 272 20.16 -0.72 -5.49
N SER A 273 20.50 0.39 -4.80
CA SER A 273 21.81 1.04 -4.94
C SER A 273 22.96 0.15 -4.45
N LEU A 274 22.74 -0.61 -3.37
CA LEU A 274 23.72 -1.57 -2.88
C LEU A 274 23.96 -2.68 -3.91
N LEU A 275 22.90 -3.31 -4.40
CA LEU A 275 23.02 -4.45 -5.33
C LEU A 275 23.67 -4.03 -6.66
N ALA A 276 23.22 -2.91 -7.23
CA ALA A 276 23.80 -2.39 -8.47
C ALA A 276 25.29 -2.03 -8.32
N ALA A 277 25.69 -1.40 -7.21
CA ALA A 277 27.07 -1.06 -6.97
C ALA A 277 27.94 -2.28 -6.68
N ALA A 278 27.43 -3.32 -6.03
CA ALA A 278 28.18 -4.54 -5.71
C ALA A 278 28.62 -5.32 -6.96
N GLU A 279 28.04 -5.08 -8.13
CA GLU A 279 28.50 -5.67 -9.39
C GLU A 279 29.90 -5.17 -9.80
N THR A 280 30.26 -3.94 -9.44
CA THR A 280 31.50 -3.28 -9.82
C THR A 280 32.42 -3.02 -8.63
N ASP A 281 31.89 -2.68 -7.49
CA ASP A 281 32.62 -2.37 -6.27
C ASP A 281 32.84 -3.67 -5.45
N THR A 282 33.91 -4.41 -5.76
CA THR A 282 34.18 -5.72 -5.15
C THR A 282 34.26 -5.71 -3.62
N ALA A 283 34.58 -4.58 -3.00
CA ALA A 283 34.59 -4.39 -1.56
C ALA A 283 33.20 -4.53 -0.92
N LEU A 284 32.12 -4.34 -1.71
CA LEU A 284 30.71 -4.47 -1.25
C LEU A 284 30.19 -5.91 -1.33
N GLN A 285 30.78 -6.79 -2.13
CA GLN A 285 30.27 -8.14 -2.37
C GLN A 285 29.99 -8.93 -1.09
N PRO A 286 30.89 -8.95 -0.07
CA PRO A 286 30.59 -9.70 1.16
C PRO A 286 29.34 -9.20 1.89
N VAL A 287 29.12 -7.87 1.91
CA VAL A 287 27.95 -7.27 2.55
C VAL A 287 26.70 -7.53 1.72
N ALA A 288 26.78 -7.41 0.40
CA ALA A 288 25.68 -7.69 -0.49
C ALA A 288 25.23 -9.16 -0.39
N ASP A 289 26.17 -10.10 -0.44
CA ASP A 289 25.91 -11.53 -0.33
C ASP A 289 25.25 -11.90 1.02
N GLU A 290 25.72 -11.31 2.11
CA GLU A 290 25.14 -11.51 3.43
C GLU A 290 23.73 -10.94 3.49
N THR A 291 23.54 -9.72 2.98
CA THR A 291 22.24 -9.06 2.93
C THR A 291 21.22 -9.87 2.11
N ILE A 292 21.62 -10.37 0.93
CA ILE A 292 20.78 -11.23 0.10
C ILE A 292 20.38 -12.51 0.84
N LYS A 293 21.35 -13.19 1.49
CA LYS A 293 21.05 -14.42 2.26
C LYS A 293 20.05 -14.17 3.37
N GLN A 294 20.22 -13.10 4.13
CA GLN A 294 19.32 -12.73 5.23
C GLN A 294 17.94 -12.34 4.68
N PHE A 295 17.88 -11.62 3.57
CA PHE A 295 16.65 -11.28 2.87
C PHE A 295 15.92 -12.53 2.38
N CYS A 296 16.62 -13.51 1.80
CA CYS A 296 16.03 -14.80 1.42
C CYS A 296 15.47 -15.57 2.62
N VAL A 297 16.12 -15.52 3.79
CA VAL A 297 15.59 -16.14 5.02
C VAL A 297 14.28 -15.47 5.44
N MET A 298 14.20 -14.14 5.36
CA MET A 298 12.95 -13.39 5.63
C MET A 298 11.85 -13.81 4.66
N LEU A 299 12.11 -13.80 3.36
CA LEU A 299 11.12 -14.19 2.34
C LEU A 299 10.65 -15.62 2.54
N HIS A 300 11.58 -16.55 2.78
CA HIS A 300 11.25 -17.95 3.04
C HIS A 300 10.39 -18.11 4.30
N THR A 301 10.67 -17.35 5.35
CA THR A 301 9.86 -17.35 6.58
C THR A 301 8.44 -16.88 6.28
N LEU A 302 8.27 -15.78 5.55
CA LEU A 302 6.95 -15.27 5.15
C LEU A 302 6.20 -16.29 4.27
N TYR A 303 6.90 -16.89 3.29
CA TYR A 303 6.35 -17.96 2.46
C TYR A 303 5.81 -19.12 3.29
N CYS A 304 6.61 -19.63 4.25
CA CYS A 304 6.23 -20.77 5.08
C CYS A 304 5.09 -20.44 6.04
N LEU A 305 5.08 -19.24 6.65
CA LEU A 305 4.07 -18.85 7.63
C LEU A 305 2.70 -18.62 7.01
N TYR A 306 2.66 -18.04 5.82
CA TYR A 306 1.42 -17.63 5.17
C TYR A 306 1.04 -18.49 3.96
N PHE A 307 1.86 -19.51 3.63
CA PHE A 307 1.69 -20.31 2.40
C PHE A 307 1.48 -19.44 1.17
N ALA A 308 2.27 -18.35 1.08
CA ALA A 308 2.08 -17.32 0.08
C ALA A 308 2.41 -17.85 -1.33
N GLU A 309 1.45 -17.80 -2.24
CA GLU A 309 1.69 -18.12 -3.65
C GLU A 309 2.55 -17.05 -4.33
N HIS A 310 2.42 -15.80 -3.86
CA HIS A 310 3.18 -14.65 -4.35
C HIS A 310 3.63 -13.75 -3.21
N ILE A 311 4.85 -13.21 -3.34
CA ILE A 311 5.36 -12.12 -2.50
C ILE A 311 5.59 -10.92 -3.40
N ASN A 312 4.80 -9.88 -3.21
CA ASN A 312 4.85 -8.65 -4.00
C ASN A 312 5.77 -7.65 -3.30
N LEU A 313 6.81 -7.17 -3.98
CA LEU A 313 7.81 -6.27 -3.42
C LEU A 313 7.53 -4.83 -3.83
N TYR A 314 7.46 -3.91 -2.86
CA TYR A 314 7.24 -2.48 -3.08
C TYR A 314 8.28 -1.63 -2.35
N GLY A 315 8.58 -0.45 -2.90
CA GLY A 315 9.44 0.53 -2.23
C GLY A 315 10.94 0.21 -2.24
N PHE A 316 11.38 -0.86 -2.88
CA PHE A 316 12.78 -1.29 -2.89
C PHE A 316 13.70 -0.48 -3.81
N GLY A 317 13.12 0.42 -4.62
CA GLY A 317 13.86 1.21 -5.61
C GLY A 317 14.31 0.39 -6.83
N PHE A 318 13.73 -0.80 -7.02
CA PHE A 318 13.98 -1.59 -8.23
C PHE A 318 13.20 -0.99 -9.41
N THR A 319 13.88 -0.91 -10.57
CA THR A 319 13.24 -0.64 -11.86
C THR A 319 13.04 -1.96 -12.61
N PRO A 320 12.17 -2.00 -13.65
CA PRO A 320 12.02 -3.19 -14.49
C PRO A 320 13.36 -3.74 -15.03
N GLU A 321 14.32 -2.86 -15.27
CA GLU A 321 15.67 -3.21 -15.77
C GLU A 321 16.50 -3.98 -14.73
N HIS A 322 16.18 -3.87 -13.44
CA HIS A 322 16.85 -4.60 -12.36
C HIS A 322 16.23 -5.98 -12.08
N LEU A 323 15.12 -6.31 -12.75
CA LEU A 323 14.36 -7.54 -12.51
C LEU A 323 14.56 -8.59 -13.61
N GLU A 324 15.35 -8.27 -14.66
CA GLU A 324 15.80 -9.18 -15.71
C GLU A 324 17.13 -9.85 -15.35
#